data_825e2d41d48ab4aa511a7d819d9fbb22
#
_entry.id   825e2d41d48ab4aa511a7d819d9fbb22
#
_cell.length_a   1.000
_cell.length_b   1.000
_cell.length_c   1.000
_cell.angle_alpha   90.00
_cell.angle_beta   90.00
_cell.angle_gamma   90.00
#
_symmetry.space_group_name_H-M   'P 1'
#
loop_
_entity.id
_entity.type
_entity.pdbx_description
1 polymer ?
#
loop_
_entity_poly.entity_id
_entity_poly.type
_entity_poly.pdbx_seq_one_letter_code
_entity_poly.pdbx_strand_id
1 'polypeptide(L)'
;MHGTTVLCVRKDSKVVLIADGQVTMGDHVMKHTARKTRRLYNDKVVAGFAGSTADAITLFERFEGKLQEFSGNLQKAAVELAKEWRKDRALRHLEALLIVADSKGTFILSGNGDVFEPDDGLVAIGSGGTYALAAARALLKHSKLTAKDLAMEAMRIASEICIFTNANFTVEEL
;
A
#
# COMPACT_ATOMS: atom_id res chain seq x y z
N MET A 1 13.69 3.48 -10.54
CA MET A 1 12.38 4.12 -10.71
C MET A 1 11.88 4.50 -9.33
N HIS A 2 11.67 5.78 -9.06
CA HIS A 2 11.16 6.28 -7.79
C HIS A 2 9.81 6.95 -8.04
N GLY A 3 8.96 6.95 -7.04
CA GLY A 3 7.69 7.62 -7.13
C GLY A 3 6.54 6.68 -6.81
N THR A 4 6.27 6.55 -5.53
CA THR A 4 5.08 5.89 -5.04
C THR A 4 4.86 6.33 -3.61
N THR A 5 3.63 6.67 -3.29
CA THR A 5 3.18 6.80 -1.92
C THR A 5 1.86 6.06 -1.80
N VAL A 6 1.82 5.11 -0.90
CA VAL A 6 0.60 4.37 -0.55
C VAL A 6 0.39 4.49 0.96
N LEU A 7 -0.81 4.87 1.35
CA LEU A 7 -1.23 4.97 2.76
C LEU A 7 -2.46 4.10 2.97
N CYS A 8 -2.48 3.32 4.04
CA CYS A 8 -3.66 2.59 4.51
C CYS A 8 -4.07 3.13 5.88
N VAL A 9 -5.35 3.46 6.00
CA VAL A 9 -5.96 3.97 7.22
C VAL A 9 -7.10 3.04 7.62
N ARG A 10 -7.03 2.51 8.84
CA ARG A 10 -8.12 1.77 9.49
C ARG A 10 -8.62 2.60 10.66
N LYS A 11 -9.87 3.04 10.58
CA LYS A 11 -10.53 3.85 11.61
C LYS A 11 -12.04 3.60 11.59
N ASP A 12 -12.65 3.43 12.77
CA ASP A 12 -14.11 3.29 12.95
C ASP A 12 -14.70 2.19 12.04
N SER A 13 -14.06 1.03 11.99
CA SER A 13 -14.44 -0.12 11.15
C SER A 13 -14.39 0.13 9.65
N LYS A 14 -13.79 1.23 9.21
CA LYS A 14 -13.51 1.55 7.81
C LYS A 14 -12.05 1.34 7.48
N VAL A 15 -11.79 0.84 6.28
CA VAL A 15 -10.46 0.70 5.73
C VAL A 15 -10.36 1.52 4.46
N VAL A 16 -9.38 2.40 4.39
CA VAL A 16 -9.09 3.23 3.23
C VAL A 16 -7.67 3.00 2.79
N LEU A 17 -7.49 2.51 1.57
CA LEU A 17 -6.19 2.43 0.92
C LEU A 17 -6.13 3.52 -0.16
N ILE A 18 -5.16 4.41 -0.07
CA ILE A 18 -4.99 5.52 -0.98
C ILE A 18 -3.57 5.53 -1.55
N ALA A 19 -3.43 5.78 -2.84
CA ALA A 19 -2.14 5.90 -3.50
C ALA A 19 -2.13 7.10 -4.44
N ASP A 20 -0.93 7.70 -4.61
CA ASP A 20 -0.70 8.70 -5.65
C ASP A 20 -0.55 8.06 -7.03
N GLY A 21 -0.54 8.89 -8.08
CA GLY A 21 -0.45 8.44 -9.47
C GLY A 21 0.87 8.71 -10.17
N GLN A 22 1.88 9.25 -9.48
CA GLN A 22 3.11 9.66 -10.15
C GLN A 22 4.05 8.49 -10.42
N VAL A 23 4.58 8.44 -11.63
CA VAL A 23 5.73 7.59 -12.01
C VAL A 23 6.86 8.50 -12.45
N THR A 24 8.02 8.35 -11.81
CA THR A 24 9.20 9.19 -12.05
C THR A 24 10.37 8.32 -12.52
N MET A 25 11.10 8.78 -13.51
CA MET A 25 12.33 8.17 -14.00
C MET A 25 13.45 9.23 -14.00
N GLY A 26 14.44 9.03 -13.11
CA GLY A 26 15.42 10.08 -12.84
C GLY A 26 14.72 11.35 -12.38
N ASP A 27 14.93 12.44 -13.09
CA ASP A 27 14.38 13.77 -12.79
C ASP A 27 13.09 14.09 -13.57
N HIS A 28 12.51 13.08 -14.26
CA HIS A 28 11.38 13.30 -15.16
C HIS A 28 10.15 12.56 -14.70
N VAL A 29 9.01 13.25 -14.67
CA VAL A 29 7.71 12.64 -14.43
C VAL A 29 7.21 12.01 -15.74
N MET A 30 7.08 10.69 -15.74
CA MET A 30 6.68 9.91 -16.91
C MET A 30 5.17 9.71 -17.00
N LYS A 31 4.48 9.68 -15.84
CA LYS A 31 3.03 9.47 -15.75
C LYS A 31 2.49 10.11 -14.49
N HIS A 32 1.29 10.68 -14.59
CA HIS A 32 0.62 11.34 -13.45
C HIS A 32 -0.54 10.53 -12.87
N THR A 33 -1.02 9.51 -13.56
CA THR A 33 -2.26 8.78 -13.24
C THR A 33 -2.06 7.27 -13.23
N ALA A 34 -0.92 6.81 -12.74
CA ALA A 34 -0.66 5.39 -12.58
C ALA A 34 -1.52 4.80 -11.46
N ARG A 35 -2.00 3.59 -11.67
CA ARG A 35 -2.79 2.85 -10.67
C ARG A 35 -1.88 1.92 -9.88
N LYS A 36 -1.71 2.22 -8.60
CA LYS A 36 -0.80 1.50 -7.67
C LYS A 36 -1.55 0.66 -6.65
N THR A 37 -2.86 0.53 -6.83
CA THR A 37 -3.75 -0.25 -5.97
C THR A 37 -4.50 -1.30 -6.77
N ARG A 38 -4.90 -2.37 -6.11
CA ARG A 38 -5.75 -3.44 -6.66
C ARG A 38 -6.77 -3.90 -5.64
N ARG A 39 -7.96 -4.27 -6.15
CA ARG A 39 -8.93 -5.05 -5.40
C ARG A 39 -8.77 -6.51 -5.75
N LEU A 40 -8.72 -7.37 -4.74
CA LEU A 40 -8.47 -8.80 -4.86
C LEU A 40 -9.55 -9.58 -4.13
N TYR A 41 -9.63 -10.89 -4.41
CA TYR A 41 -10.52 -11.82 -3.74
C TYR A 41 -11.98 -11.34 -3.69
N ASN A 42 -12.61 -11.20 -4.86
CA ASN A 42 -13.99 -10.73 -5.01
C ASN A 42 -14.24 -9.39 -4.28
N ASP A 43 -13.35 -8.43 -4.47
CA ASP A 43 -13.38 -7.09 -3.86
C ASP A 43 -13.32 -7.04 -2.32
N LYS A 44 -12.98 -8.15 -1.66
CA LYS A 44 -12.87 -8.21 -0.20
C LYS A 44 -11.51 -7.79 0.36
N VAL A 45 -10.50 -7.73 -0.50
CA VAL A 45 -9.12 -7.35 -0.15
C VAL A 45 -8.69 -6.18 -1.02
N VAL A 46 -8.02 -5.22 -0.41
CA VAL A 46 -7.33 -4.13 -1.12
C VAL A 46 -5.83 -4.29 -0.94
N ALA A 47 -5.08 -4.04 -2.00
CA ALA A 47 -3.63 -4.13 -2.01
C ALA A 47 -3.00 -2.91 -2.67
N GLY A 48 -1.88 -2.43 -2.11
CA GLY A 48 -1.10 -1.32 -2.63
C GLY A 48 0.39 -1.66 -2.66
N PHE A 49 1.09 -1.17 -3.67
CA PHE A 49 2.45 -1.55 -3.97
C PHE A 49 3.36 -0.35 -4.16
N ALA A 50 4.57 -0.43 -3.59
CA ALA A 50 5.65 0.51 -3.83
C ALA A 50 6.85 -0.23 -4.46
N GLY A 51 7.18 0.12 -5.70
CA GLY A 51 8.23 -0.52 -6.50
C GLY A 51 7.97 -0.35 -8.01
N SER A 52 8.53 -1.23 -8.84
CA SER A 52 8.29 -1.19 -10.28
C SER A 52 6.91 -1.75 -10.63
N THR A 53 6.31 -1.23 -11.71
CA THR A 53 4.97 -1.66 -12.15
C THR A 53 4.94 -3.14 -12.58
N ALA A 54 6.01 -3.63 -13.20
CA ALA A 54 6.11 -5.03 -13.62
C ALA A 54 6.11 -5.98 -12.42
N ASP A 55 6.83 -5.59 -11.36
CA ASP A 55 6.91 -6.35 -10.11
C ASP A 55 5.58 -6.35 -9.37
N ALA A 56 4.87 -5.21 -9.39
CA ALA A 56 3.54 -5.08 -8.80
C ALA A 56 2.55 -6.08 -9.39
N ILE A 57 2.50 -6.21 -10.71
CA ILE A 57 1.59 -7.14 -11.38
C ILE A 57 1.85 -8.58 -10.92
N THR A 58 3.10 -9.01 -10.96
CA THR A 58 3.49 -10.36 -10.53
C THR A 58 3.10 -10.63 -9.08
N LEU A 59 3.37 -9.68 -8.17
CA LEU A 59 3.06 -9.86 -6.75
C LEU A 59 1.56 -9.87 -6.47
N PHE A 60 0.78 -9.04 -7.15
CA PHE A 60 -0.68 -9.05 -7.02
C PHE A 60 -1.28 -10.36 -7.51
N GLU A 61 -0.82 -10.90 -8.64
CA GLU A 61 -1.28 -12.19 -9.16
C GLU A 61 -0.93 -13.34 -8.21
N ARG A 62 0.28 -13.37 -7.68
CA ARG A 62 0.70 -14.37 -6.69
C ARG A 62 -0.09 -14.26 -5.40
N PHE A 63 -0.36 -13.04 -4.96
CA PHE A 63 -1.16 -12.83 -3.74
C PHE A 63 -2.62 -13.25 -3.92
N GLU A 64 -3.22 -12.95 -5.07
CA GLU A 64 -4.55 -13.47 -5.41
C GLU A 64 -4.58 -15.02 -5.35
N GLY A 65 -3.56 -15.68 -5.89
CA GLY A 65 -3.41 -17.14 -5.80
C GLY A 65 -3.36 -17.64 -4.35
N LYS A 66 -2.62 -16.96 -3.47
CA LYS A 66 -2.58 -17.30 -2.04
C LYS A 66 -3.92 -17.07 -1.33
N LEU A 67 -4.61 -15.99 -1.67
CA LEU A 67 -5.96 -15.75 -1.12
C LEU A 67 -6.96 -16.84 -1.51
N GLN A 68 -6.90 -17.32 -2.76
CA GLN A 68 -7.71 -18.45 -3.21
C GLN A 68 -7.33 -19.75 -2.48
N GLU A 69 -6.03 -20.05 -2.40
CA GLU A 69 -5.51 -21.25 -1.73
C GLU A 69 -5.91 -21.33 -0.26
N PHE A 70 -5.91 -20.21 0.45
CA PHE A 70 -6.21 -20.13 1.88
C PHE A 70 -7.62 -19.58 2.20
N SER A 71 -8.52 -19.65 1.22
CA SER A 71 -9.94 -19.29 1.39
C SER A 71 -10.14 -17.88 1.97
N GLY A 72 -9.34 -16.90 1.53
CA GLY A 72 -9.43 -15.53 1.95
C GLY A 72 -8.83 -15.20 3.31
N ASN A 73 -8.10 -16.13 3.93
CA ASN A 73 -7.35 -15.85 5.17
C ASN A 73 -6.16 -14.92 4.85
N LEU A 74 -6.34 -13.62 5.09
CA LEU A 74 -5.39 -12.58 4.72
C LEU A 74 -4.02 -12.78 5.37
N GLN A 75 -4.00 -13.03 6.68
CA GLN A 75 -2.74 -13.22 7.43
C GLN A 75 -1.95 -14.42 6.89
N LYS A 76 -2.64 -15.55 6.68
CA LYS A 76 -1.99 -16.76 6.16
C LYS A 76 -1.48 -16.56 4.73
N ALA A 77 -2.28 -15.95 3.87
CA ALA A 77 -1.89 -15.60 2.51
C ALA A 77 -0.67 -14.66 2.49
N ALA A 78 -0.65 -13.65 3.36
CA ALA A 78 0.47 -12.71 3.49
C ALA A 78 1.76 -13.42 3.92
N VAL A 79 1.71 -14.26 4.96
CA VAL A 79 2.86 -15.02 5.45
C VAL A 79 3.41 -15.97 4.38
N GLU A 80 2.54 -16.69 3.70
CA GLU A 80 2.97 -17.63 2.64
C GLU A 80 3.54 -16.92 1.41
N LEU A 81 2.97 -15.77 1.03
CA LEU A 81 3.57 -14.95 -0.03
C LEU A 81 4.97 -14.44 0.37
N ALA A 82 5.13 -13.95 1.60
CA ALA A 82 6.42 -13.45 2.07
C ALA A 82 7.51 -14.54 2.11
N LYS A 83 7.14 -15.75 2.51
CA LYS A 83 8.04 -16.93 2.46
C LYS A 83 8.44 -17.28 1.02
N GLU A 84 7.49 -17.26 0.09
CA GLU A 84 7.74 -17.49 -1.32
C GLU A 84 8.61 -16.39 -1.91
N TRP A 85 8.31 -15.13 -1.62
CA TRP A 85 9.07 -13.96 -2.09
C TRP A 85 10.55 -14.05 -1.71
N ARG A 86 10.81 -14.39 -0.44
CA ARG A 86 12.19 -14.55 0.06
C ARG A 86 12.95 -15.68 -0.62
N LYS A 87 12.30 -16.78 -0.98
CA LYS A 87 12.92 -18.00 -1.52
C LYS A 87 13.08 -17.98 -3.03
N ASP A 88 12.16 -17.33 -3.74
CA ASP A 88 12.13 -17.29 -5.20
C ASP A 88 13.27 -16.39 -5.70
N ARG A 89 14.12 -16.96 -6.57
CA ARG A 89 15.26 -16.24 -7.14
C ARG A 89 14.86 -15.05 -8.00
N ALA A 90 13.70 -15.12 -8.65
CA ALA A 90 13.18 -14.03 -9.47
C ALA A 90 12.58 -12.92 -8.61
N LEU A 91 11.91 -13.27 -7.50
CA LEU A 91 11.21 -12.31 -6.64
C LEU A 91 12.11 -11.66 -5.60
N ARG A 92 13.10 -12.37 -5.04
CA ARG A 92 13.92 -11.88 -3.92
C ARG A 92 14.76 -10.63 -4.23
N HIS A 93 14.97 -10.33 -5.50
CA HIS A 93 15.68 -9.12 -5.94
C HIS A 93 14.75 -7.90 -6.07
N LEU A 94 13.44 -8.08 -5.86
CA LEU A 94 12.49 -6.99 -5.92
C LEU A 94 12.59 -6.15 -4.65
N GLU A 95 13.13 -4.95 -4.79
CA GLU A 95 13.08 -3.92 -3.75
C GLU A 95 11.69 -3.30 -3.74
N ALA A 96 10.78 -3.97 -3.06
CA ALA A 96 9.38 -3.60 -3.07
C ALA A 96 8.75 -3.80 -1.69
N LEU A 97 7.67 -3.07 -1.46
CA LEU A 97 6.80 -3.21 -0.29
C LEU A 97 5.36 -3.35 -0.78
N LEU A 98 4.61 -4.20 -0.10
CA LEU A 98 3.21 -4.45 -0.36
C LEU A 98 2.39 -4.20 0.91
N ILE A 99 1.32 -3.41 0.81
CA ILE A 99 0.28 -3.31 1.82
C ILE A 99 -0.91 -4.13 1.36
N VAL A 100 -1.47 -4.95 2.24
CA VAL A 100 -2.70 -5.70 2.01
C VAL A 100 -3.64 -5.51 3.18
N ALA A 101 -4.92 -5.29 2.90
CA ALA A 101 -5.92 -5.09 3.94
C ALA A 101 -7.27 -5.70 3.56
N ASP A 102 -7.98 -6.20 4.56
CA ASP A 102 -9.39 -6.60 4.49
C ASP A 102 -10.17 -5.97 5.66
N SER A 103 -11.40 -6.41 5.87
CA SER A 103 -12.24 -5.93 6.98
C SER A 103 -11.67 -6.24 8.37
N LYS A 104 -10.74 -7.20 8.49
CA LYS A 104 -10.23 -7.72 9.76
C LYS A 104 -8.81 -7.28 10.08
N GLY A 105 -7.94 -7.12 9.09
CA GLY A 105 -6.53 -6.85 9.32
C GLY A 105 -5.85 -6.06 8.21
N THR A 106 -4.68 -5.52 8.52
CA THR A 106 -3.79 -4.81 7.60
C THR A 106 -2.39 -5.34 7.80
N PHE A 107 -1.70 -5.71 6.73
CA PHE A 107 -0.34 -6.25 6.78
C PHE A 107 0.56 -5.54 5.79
N ILE A 108 1.83 -5.39 6.19
CA ILE A 108 2.92 -4.98 5.29
C ILE A 108 3.78 -6.21 5.03
N LEU A 109 4.15 -6.41 3.77
CA LEU A 109 5.05 -7.45 3.33
C LEU A 109 6.26 -6.83 2.65
N SER A 110 7.45 -7.40 2.91
CA SER A 110 8.69 -7.02 2.23
C SER A 110 9.31 -8.18 1.48
N GLY A 111 10.19 -7.87 0.52
CA GLY A 111 10.98 -8.87 -0.20
C GLY A 111 11.96 -9.66 0.67
N ASN A 112 12.26 -9.18 1.87
CA ASN A 112 13.09 -9.88 2.85
C ASN A 112 12.33 -10.98 3.60
N GLY A 113 11.01 -11.09 3.39
CA GLY A 113 10.15 -12.05 4.05
C GLY A 113 9.51 -11.53 5.34
N ASP A 114 9.62 -10.22 5.61
CA ASP A 114 8.95 -9.61 6.76
C ASP A 114 7.46 -9.46 6.52
N VAL A 115 6.67 -9.77 7.53
CA VAL A 115 5.23 -9.51 7.59
C VAL A 115 4.93 -8.90 8.94
N PHE A 116 4.32 -7.72 8.96
CA PHE A 116 3.92 -7.10 10.22
C PHE A 116 2.61 -6.33 10.08
N GLU A 117 1.92 -6.21 11.20
CA GLU A 117 0.67 -5.49 11.35
C GLU A 117 0.95 -4.15 12.07
N PRO A 118 0.38 -3.01 11.62
CA PRO A 118 0.57 -1.74 12.30
C PRO A 118 -0.18 -1.69 13.64
N ASP A 119 0.44 -1.07 14.66
CA ASP A 119 -0.15 -0.97 16.01
C ASP A 119 -1.35 -0.03 16.09
N ASP A 120 -1.36 1.02 15.27
CA ASP A 120 -2.35 2.12 15.32
C ASP A 120 -3.33 2.14 14.13
N GLY A 121 -3.36 1.08 13.32
CA GLY A 121 -4.20 1.00 12.13
C GLY A 121 -3.75 1.87 10.97
N LEU A 122 -2.57 2.47 11.05
CA LEU A 122 -1.97 3.32 10.03
C LEU A 122 -0.69 2.72 9.49
N VAL A 123 -0.56 2.67 8.18
CA VAL A 123 0.67 2.25 7.52
C VAL A 123 0.85 2.96 6.20
N ALA A 124 2.10 3.32 5.88
CA ALA A 124 2.42 3.90 4.59
C ALA A 124 3.73 3.32 4.04
N ILE A 125 3.82 3.26 2.73
CA ILE A 125 5.00 2.78 2.00
C ILE A 125 5.35 3.72 0.85
N GLY A 126 6.58 3.62 0.38
CA GLY A 126 7.07 4.39 -0.75
C GLY A 126 7.75 5.70 -0.37
N SER A 127 8.13 6.49 -1.38
CA SER A 127 8.96 7.69 -1.23
C SER A 127 8.35 8.76 -0.32
N GLY A 128 7.04 8.99 -0.42
CA GLY A 128 6.29 9.92 0.44
C GLY A 128 5.65 9.26 1.66
N GLY A 129 5.88 7.96 1.87
CA GLY A 129 5.20 7.19 2.91
C GLY A 129 5.41 7.74 4.32
N THR A 130 6.63 8.12 4.66
CA THR A 130 6.95 8.68 5.98
C THR A 130 6.22 9.99 6.25
N TYR A 131 6.09 10.85 5.24
CA TYR A 131 5.34 12.12 5.37
C TYR A 131 3.85 11.86 5.54
N ALA A 132 3.29 10.96 4.72
CA ALA A 132 1.88 10.56 4.82
C ALA A 132 1.57 9.92 6.18
N LEU A 133 2.43 9.04 6.68
CA LEU A 133 2.25 8.39 7.97
C LEU A 133 2.32 9.39 9.14
N ALA A 134 3.29 10.30 9.14
CA ALA A 134 3.40 11.32 10.16
C ALA A 134 2.17 12.24 10.19
N ALA A 135 1.71 12.69 9.02
CA ALA A 135 0.49 13.49 8.90
C ALA A 135 -0.74 12.71 9.37
N ALA A 136 -0.89 11.44 8.95
CA ALA A 136 -2.00 10.59 9.35
C ALA A 136 -2.05 10.37 10.87
N ARG A 137 -0.91 10.14 11.52
CA ARG A 137 -0.83 10.00 12.98
C ARG A 137 -1.22 11.27 13.72
N ALA A 138 -0.78 12.43 13.26
CA ALA A 138 -1.17 13.72 13.85
C ALA A 138 -2.69 13.96 13.69
N LEU A 139 -3.24 13.71 12.52
CA LEU A 139 -4.66 13.86 12.24
C LEU A 139 -5.52 12.86 13.03
N LEU A 140 -5.05 11.62 13.20
CA LEU A 140 -5.75 10.63 14.02
C LEU A 140 -5.89 11.07 15.47
N LYS A 141 -4.84 11.71 16.02
CA LYS A 141 -4.79 12.19 17.40
C LYS A 141 -5.59 13.48 17.64
N HIS A 142 -5.55 14.41 16.68
CA HIS A 142 -5.94 15.80 16.90
C HIS A 142 -7.11 16.26 16.04
N SER A 143 -7.75 15.36 15.31
CA SER A 143 -8.93 15.65 14.50
C SER A 143 -10.03 14.60 14.66
N LYS A 144 -11.23 14.93 14.16
CA LYS A 144 -12.38 14.02 14.10
C LYS A 144 -12.70 13.60 12.65
N LEU A 145 -11.71 13.68 11.76
CA LEU A 145 -11.87 13.31 10.37
C LEU A 145 -12.27 11.83 10.23
N THR A 146 -13.08 11.54 9.22
CA THR A 146 -13.36 10.16 8.81
C THR A 146 -12.08 9.49 8.31
N ALA A 147 -12.06 8.16 8.22
CA ALA A 147 -10.90 7.43 7.67
C ALA A 147 -10.52 7.95 6.28
N LYS A 148 -11.50 8.22 5.42
CA LYS A 148 -11.29 8.75 4.06
C LYS A 148 -10.72 10.16 4.07
N ASP A 149 -11.32 11.07 4.81
CA ASP A 149 -10.88 12.47 4.85
C ASP A 149 -9.48 12.59 5.48
N LEU A 150 -9.21 11.78 6.50
CA LEU A 150 -7.89 11.69 7.12
C LEU A 150 -6.84 11.20 6.12
N ALA A 151 -7.15 10.12 5.38
CA ALA A 151 -6.26 9.58 4.36
C ALA A 151 -5.99 10.58 3.23
N MET A 152 -7.03 11.27 2.75
CA MET A 152 -6.92 12.30 1.72
C MET A 152 -6.04 13.46 2.17
N GLU A 153 -6.26 13.99 3.37
CA GLU A 153 -5.47 15.11 3.90
C GLU A 153 -4.01 14.72 4.15
N ALA A 154 -3.76 13.54 4.70
CA ALA A 154 -2.40 13.04 4.90
C ALA A 154 -1.63 12.88 3.59
N MET A 155 -2.29 12.39 2.55
CA MET A 155 -1.70 12.25 1.22
C MET A 155 -1.49 13.60 0.53
N ARG A 156 -2.39 14.57 0.73
CA ARG A 156 -2.21 15.94 0.25
C ARG A 156 -0.95 16.56 0.85
N ILE A 157 -0.78 16.46 2.16
CA ILE A 157 0.43 16.95 2.85
C ILE A 157 1.68 16.26 2.31
N ALA A 158 1.65 14.94 2.13
CA ALA A 158 2.78 14.21 1.56
C ALA A 158 3.13 14.67 0.15
N SER A 159 2.13 14.99 -0.69
CA SER A 159 2.33 15.46 -2.05
C SER A 159 2.94 16.87 -2.13
N GLU A 160 2.75 17.70 -1.10
CA GLU A 160 3.36 19.02 -1.00
C GLU A 160 4.84 18.99 -0.59
N ILE A 161 5.27 17.88 0.03
CA ILE A 161 6.65 17.73 0.55
C ILE A 161 7.49 16.84 -0.37
N CYS A 162 6.94 15.71 -0.80
CA CYS A 162 7.66 14.70 -1.57
C CYS A 162 7.55 14.98 -3.08
N ILE A 163 8.68 15.29 -3.72
CA ILE A 163 8.73 15.53 -5.17
C ILE A 163 8.34 14.34 -6.04
N PHE A 164 8.33 13.13 -5.46
CA PHE A 164 7.94 11.88 -6.13
C PHE A 164 6.46 11.51 -5.93
N THR A 165 5.68 12.37 -5.31
CA THR A 165 4.26 12.14 -4.97
C THR A 165 3.42 13.27 -5.53
N ASN A 166 2.39 12.93 -6.32
CA ASN A 166 1.44 13.93 -6.80
C ASN A 166 0.10 13.84 -6.07
N ALA A 167 -0.83 14.74 -6.40
CA ALA A 167 -2.16 14.81 -5.81
C ALA A 167 -3.25 14.09 -6.64
N ASN A 168 -2.88 13.26 -7.60
CA ASN A 168 -3.80 12.42 -8.34
C ASN A 168 -3.98 11.09 -7.58
N PHE A 169 -4.95 11.03 -6.70
CA PHE A 169 -5.13 9.88 -5.82
C PHE A 169 -6.11 8.85 -6.36
N THR A 170 -5.77 7.57 -6.19
CA THR A 170 -6.70 6.44 -6.29
C THR A 170 -7.07 6.03 -4.87
N VAL A 171 -8.37 5.90 -4.59
CA VAL A 171 -8.91 5.55 -3.27
C VAL A 171 -9.69 4.26 -3.36
N GLU A 172 -9.36 3.29 -2.50
CA GLU A 172 -10.10 2.04 -2.31
C GLU A 172 -10.64 2.00 -0.88
N GLU A 173 -11.92 1.68 -0.72
CA GLU A 173 -12.62 1.63 0.57
C GLU A 173 -13.23 0.24 0.82
N LEU A 174 -13.10 -0.25 2.07
CA LEU A 174 -13.78 -1.44 2.58
C LEU A 174 -14.60 -1.11 3.82
#